data_727f5f3e7a055d2f79775b27a1a8b30b
#
_entry.id   727f5f3e7a055d2f79775b27a1a8b30b
#
_cell.length_a   1.000
_cell.length_b   1.000
_cell.length_c   1.000
_cell.angle_alpha   90.00
_cell.angle_beta   90.00
_cell.angle_gamma   90.00
#
_symmetry.space_group_name_H-M   'P 1'
#
loop_
_entity.id
_entity.type
_entity.pdbx_description
1 polymer ?
#
loop_
_entity_poly.entity_id
_entity_poly.type
_entity_poly.pdbx_seq_one_letter_code
_entity_poly.pdbx_strand_id
1 'polypeptide(L)'
;PCRAGELSEYEKKMKQLGIPCVARCTTGGFEGGDFWYLDEYTLAHGVIARTDWDGFQNVRRQVNELGYEMIGVPCDRPNLHLDMCFNIVADKLAVVCKDALPSNFLAMLKKRGFQLINVEQEEVYLHHANLQCLGNDRVISFKSNKLVNEQMRSYGLKVIEVDLKEILKGGGGPHCMSFPLERE
;
A
#
# COMPACT_ATOMS: atom_id res chain seq x y z
N PRO A 1 -2.33 -12.20 -18.13
CA PRO A 1 -1.95 -13.49 -18.76
C PRO A 1 -0.44 -13.74 -18.76
N CYS A 2 0.40 -12.71 -19.04
CA CYS A 2 1.86 -12.88 -19.11
C CYS A 2 2.53 -13.15 -17.74
N ARG A 3 1.88 -12.79 -16.63
CA ARG A 3 2.38 -12.97 -15.26
C ARG A 3 1.76 -14.16 -14.50
N ALA A 4 0.91 -14.96 -15.15
CA ALA A 4 0.22 -16.07 -14.47
C ALA A 4 1.19 -17.11 -13.88
N GLY A 5 2.36 -17.30 -14.46
CA GLY A 5 3.40 -18.21 -13.95
C GLY A 5 4.07 -17.73 -12.65
N GLU A 6 3.99 -16.43 -12.31
CA GLU A 6 4.62 -15.89 -11.10
C GLU A 6 3.97 -16.44 -9.82
N LEU A 7 2.65 -16.68 -9.84
CA LEU A 7 1.90 -17.17 -8.66
C LEU A 7 2.45 -18.50 -8.14
N SER A 8 2.74 -19.44 -9.04
CA SER A 8 3.28 -20.75 -8.66
C SER A 8 4.66 -20.64 -8.03
N GLU A 9 5.51 -19.72 -8.52
CA GLU A 9 6.83 -19.49 -7.95
C GLU A 9 6.77 -18.76 -6.60
N TYR A 10 5.83 -17.81 -6.42
CA TYR A 10 5.54 -17.21 -5.12
C TYR A 10 5.10 -18.26 -4.09
N GLU A 11 4.14 -19.11 -4.43
CA GLU A 11 3.68 -20.18 -3.54
C GLU A 11 4.80 -21.12 -3.13
N LYS A 12 5.59 -21.54 -4.10
CA LYS A 12 6.76 -22.39 -3.86
C LYS A 12 7.75 -21.72 -2.92
N LYS A 13 8.03 -20.42 -3.13
CA LYS A 13 8.96 -19.66 -2.29
C LYS A 13 8.43 -19.46 -0.88
N MET A 14 7.16 -19.08 -0.70
CA MET A 14 6.53 -18.93 0.61
C MET A 14 6.56 -20.25 1.39
N LYS A 15 6.24 -21.37 0.72
CA LYS A 15 6.32 -22.70 1.33
C LYS A 15 7.75 -23.06 1.76
N GLN A 16 8.78 -22.73 0.96
CA GLN A 16 10.17 -22.93 1.33
C GLN A 16 10.59 -22.11 2.56
N LEU A 17 10.00 -20.93 2.74
CA LEU A 17 10.23 -20.04 3.87
C LEU A 17 9.37 -20.38 5.10
N GLY A 18 8.52 -21.40 5.02
CA GLY A 18 7.61 -21.77 6.10
C GLY A 18 6.44 -20.80 6.32
N ILE A 19 6.18 -19.91 5.36
CA ILE A 19 5.11 -18.90 5.46
C ILE A 19 3.80 -19.54 4.98
N PRO A 20 2.76 -19.64 5.84
CA PRO A 20 1.50 -20.26 5.48
C PRO A 20 0.68 -19.35 4.55
N CYS A 21 -0.09 -19.95 3.64
CA CYS A 21 -1.13 -19.25 2.89
C CYS A 21 -2.41 -19.23 3.74
N VAL A 22 -2.79 -18.08 4.27
CA VAL A 22 -3.96 -17.91 5.15
C VAL A 22 -5.24 -17.55 4.40
N ALA A 23 -5.12 -17.00 3.20
CA ALA A 23 -6.24 -16.70 2.31
C ALA A 23 -5.80 -16.78 0.84
N ARG A 24 -6.71 -17.18 -0.03
CA ARG A 24 -6.44 -17.31 -1.46
C ARG A 24 -7.56 -16.68 -2.28
N CYS A 25 -7.22 -15.80 -3.19
CA CYS A 25 -8.18 -15.31 -4.19
C CYS A 25 -8.45 -16.42 -5.22
N THR A 26 -9.69 -16.88 -5.29
CA THR A 26 -10.14 -17.95 -6.21
C THR A 26 -11.07 -17.44 -7.30
N THR A 27 -11.57 -16.20 -7.15
CA THR A 27 -12.46 -15.53 -8.12
C THR A 27 -12.11 -14.06 -8.20
N GLY A 28 -12.16 -13.48 -9.40
CA GLY A 28 -11.81 -12.08 -9.62
C GLY A 28 -10.30 -11.81 -9.56
N GLY A 29 -9.94 -10.54 -9.39
CA GLY A 29 -8.58 -10.04 -9.26
C GLY A 29 -8.29 -9.53 -7.84
N PHE A 30 -7.09 -9.81 -7.33
CA PHE A 30 -6.63 -9.33 -6.02
C PHE A 30 -5.10 -9.21 -6.02
N GLU A 31 -4.56 -8.01 -5.81
CA GLU A 31 -3.12 -7.76 -5.83
C GLU A 31 -2.63 -7.08 -4.54
N GLY A 32 -1.40 -7.41 -4.12
CA GLY A 32 -0.81 -6.97 -2.85
C GLY A 32 -0.48 -5.48 -2.74
N GLY A 33 -0.32 -4.77 -3.86
CA GLY A 33 -0.14 -3.31 -3.87
C GLY A 33 -1.35 -2.51 -3.35
N ASP A 34 -2.48 -3.18 -3.16
CA ASP A 34 -3.72 -2.62 -2.62
C ASP A 34 -3.87 -2.81 -1.10
N PHE A 35 -2.97 -3.54 -0.46
CA PHE A 35 -3.14 -4.08 0.89
C PHE A 35 -2.42 -3.26 1.96
N TRP A 36 -3.14 -2.87 3.04
CA TRP A 36 -2.61 -2.09 4.16
C TRP A 36 -3.21 -2.52 5.51
N TYR A 37 -2.37 -2.64 6.54
CA TYR A 37 -2.82 -2.71 7.92
C TYR A 37 -3.07 -1.29 8.45
N LEU A 38 -4.29 -1.00 8.92
CA LEU A 38 -4.64 0.26 9.59
C LEU A 38 -4.39 0.18 11.11
N ASP A 39 -4.56 -0.99 11.65
CA ASP A 39 -4.23 -1.40 13.02
C ASP A 39 -4.12 -2.93 13.08
N GLU A 40 -3.98 -3.48 14.28
CA GLU A 40 -3.75 -4.90 14.53
C GLU A 40 -4.83 -5.82 13.91
N TYR A 41 -6.08 -5.35 13.80
CA TYR A 41 -7.22 -6.15 13.36
C TYR A 41 -7.95 -5.58 12.14
N THR A 42 -7.53 -4.42 11.64
CA THR A 42 -8.21 -3.75 10.53
C THR A 42 -7.30 -3.60 9.33
N LEU A 43 -7.76 -4.10 8.20
CA LEU A 43 -7.09 -4.04 6.91
C LEU A 43 -7.84 -3.10 5.97
N ALA A 44 -7.12 -2.29 5.21
CA ALA A 44 -7.65 -1.59 4.05
C ALA A 44 -7.12 -2.24 2.77
N HIS A 45 -7.96 -2.37 1.78
CA HIS A 45 -7.57 -2.91 0.49
C HIS A 45 -8.19 -2.11 -0.65
N GLY A 46 -7.37 -1.67 -1.59
CA GLY A 46 -7.83 -0.97 -2.78
C GLY A 46 -8.74 -1.86 -3.65
N VAL A 47 -9.82 -1.29 -4.15
CA VAL A 47 -10.67 -1.91 -5.17
C VAL A 47 -10.61 -1.00 -6.39
N ILE A 48 -9.60 -1.23 -7.24
CA ILE A 48 -9.17 -0.30 -8.28
C ILE A 48 -8.99 -1.08 -9.60
N ALA A 49 -7.88 -0.84 -10.31
CA ALA A 49 -7.66 -1.43 -11.63
C ALA A 49 -7.27 -2.92 -11.58
N ARG A 50 -6.56 -3.35 -10.54
CA ARG A 50 -5.99 -4.70 -10.39
C ARG A 50 -6.75 -5.58 -9.41
N THR A 51 -7.52 -4.99 -8.51
CA THR A 51 -8.43 -5.68 -7.60
C THR A 51 -9.85 -5.30 -7.93
N ASP A 52 -10.68 -6.27 -8.27
CA ASP A 52 -12.13 -6.07 -8.45
C ASP A 52 -12.93 -6.46 -7.20
N TRP A 53 -14.23 -6.13 -7.18
CA TRP A 53 -15.09 -6.43 -6.05
C TRP A 53 -15.25 -7.93 -5.79
N ASP A 54 -15.20 -8.77 -6.82
CA ASP A 54 -15.34 -10.22 -6.67
C ASP A 54 -14.11 -10.80 -5.96
N GLY A 55 -12.90 -10.40 -6.37
CA GLY A 55 -11.65 -10.77 -5.71
C GLY A 55 -11.57 -10.26 -4.29
N PHE A 56 -11.94 -8.99 -4.08
CA PHE A 56 -11.99 -8.39 -2.75
C PHE A 56 -12.93 -9.17 -1.81
N GLN A 57 -14.18 -9.41 -2.22
CA GLN A 57 -15.16 -10.14 -1.40
C GLN A 57 -14.77 -11.60 -1.16
N ASN A 58 -14.12 -12.23 -2.14
CA ASN A 58 -13.63 -13.59 -2.01
C ASN A 58 -12.57 -13.72 -0.90
N VAL A 59 -11.58 -12.80 -0.88
CA VAL A 59 -10.53 -12.79 0.14
C VAL A 59 -11.06 -12.26 1.48
N ARG A 60 -11.89 -11.21 1.46
CA ARG A 60 -12.48 -10.62 2.67
C ARG A 60 -13.19 -11.64 3.54
N ARG A 61 -13.99 -12.54 2.96
CA ARG A 61 -14.69 -13.59 3.73
C ARG A 61 -13.72 -14.46 4.51
N GLN A 62 -12.65 -14.92 3.86
CA GLN A 62 -11.63 -15.76 4.48
C GLN A 62 -10.87 -15.02 5.60
N VAL A 63 -10.53 -13.77 5.35
CA VAL A 63 -9.81 -12.91 6.31
C VAL A 63 -10.69 -12.56 7.52
N ASN A 64 -11.98 -12.31 7.31
CA ASN A 64 -12.92 -12.06 8.41
C ASN A 64 -13.10 -13.28 9.32
N GLU A 65 -13.07 -14.51 8.77
CA GLU A 65 -13.10 -15.76 9.56
C GLU A 65 -11.86 -15.91 10.48
N LEU A 66 -10.77 -15.23 10.15
CA LEU A 66 -9.56 -15.14 10.97
C LEU A 66 -9.60 -14.02 12.03
N GLY A 67 -10.71 -13.29 12.12
CA GLY A 67 -10.90 -12.22 13.10
C GLY A 67 -10.48 -10.83 12.64
N TYR A 68 -10.12 -10.64 11.38
CA TYR A 68 -9.77 -9.32 10.83
C TYR A 68 -10.98 -8.65 10.17
N GLU A 69 -11.09 -7.34 10.33
CA GLU A 69 -11.98 -6.52 9.51
C GLU A 69 -11.26 -6.08 8.24
N MET A 70 -11.83 -6.31 7.05
CA MET A 70 -11.27 -5.85 5.79
C MET A 70 -12.17 -4.82 5.12
N ILE A 71 -11.62 -3.63 4.87
CA ILE A 71 -12.32 -2.46 4.33
C ILE A 71 -11.91 -2.28 2.86
N GLY A 72 -12.89 -2.26 1.95
CA GLY A 72 -12.65 -1.96 0.53
C GLY A 72 -12.56 -0.46 0.30
N VAL A 73 -11.52 -0.02 -0.38
CA VAL A 73 -11.25 1.39 -0.72
C VAL A 73 -11.33 1.55 -2.24
N PRO A 74 -12.50 1.94 -2.79
CA PRO A 74 -12.60 2.25 -4.20
C PRO A 74 -11.90 3.57 -4.48
N CYS A 75 -10.91 3.55 -5.36
CA CYS A 75 -10.24 4.77 -5.82
C CYS A 75 -10.53 5.00 -7.29
N ASP A 76 -10.43 6.26 -7.72
CA ASP A 76 -10.62 6.61 -9.11
C ASP A 76 -9.55 5.95 -9.99
N ARG A 77 -9.99 5.40 -11.11
CA ARG A 77 -9.10 5.06 -12.22
C ARG A 77 -8.50 6.35 -12.76
N PRO A 78 -7.20 6.49 -12.86
CA PRO A 78 -6.27 5.55 -13.46
C PRO A 78 -5.23 4.95 -12.48
N ASN A 79 -5.42 5.04 -11.18
CA ASN A 79 -4.48 4.42 -10.24
C ASN A 79 -4.47 2.90 -10.41
N LEU A 80 -3.29 2.31 -10.43
CA LEU A 80 -3.14 0.87 -10.59
C LEU A 80 -3.44 0.15 -9.28
N HIS A 81 -2.88 0.66 -8.19
CA HIS A 81 -2.99 0.15 -6.83
C HIS A 81 -3.19 1.28 -5.82
N LEU A 82 -3.63 0.92 -4.61
CA LEU A 82 -3.83 1.85 -3.50
C LEU A 82 -2.50 2.48 -3.04
N ASP A 83 -1.37 1.79 -3.16
CA ASP A 83 -0.05 2.28 -2.78
C ASP A 83 0.46 3.46 -3.64
N MET A 84 -0.23 3.79 -4.72
CA MET A 84 0.05 5.00 -5.51
C MET A 84 -0.50 6.27 -4.84
N CYS A 85 -1.59 6.16 -4.06
CA CYS A 85 -2.29 7.30 -3.47
C CYS A 85 -2.49 7.21 -1.95
N PHE A 86 -2.03 6.14 -1.31
CA PHE A 86 -2.08 5.93 0.12
C PHE A 86 -0.87 5.12 0.60
N ASN A 87 -0.24 5.57 1.70
CA ASN A 87 0.86 4.85 2.32
C ASN A 87 0.95 5.19 3.82
N ILE A 88 1.12 4.19 4.66
CA ILE A 88 1.38 4.38 6.09
C ILE A 88 2.89 4.39 6.32
N VAL A 89 3.41 5.54 6.75
CA VAL A 89 4.85 5.79 6.89
C VAL A 89 5.35 5.73 8.34
N ALA A 90 4.44 5.84 9.30
CA ALA A 90 4.70 5.62 10.73
C ALA A 90 3.37 5.30 11.45
N ASP A 91 3.44 5.02 12.76
CA ASP A 91 2.21 4.84 13.54
C ASP A 91 1.34 6.09 13.43
N LYS A 92 0.08 5.90 13.02
CA LYS A 92 -0.92 6.97 12.79
C LYS A 92 -0.47 8.13 11.91
N LEU A 93 0.52 7.90 11.01
CA LEU A 93 0.93 8.87 10.01
C LEU A 93 0.88 8.24 8.61
N ALA A 94 0.13 8.88 7.71
CA ALA A 94 -0.01 8.41 6.34
C ALA A 94 0.25 9.54 5.32
N VAL A 95 0.85 9.17 4.20
CA VAL A 95 0.94 10.00 2.99
C VAL A 95 -0.22 9.62 2.09
N VAL A 96 -1.01 10.61 1.65
CA VAL A 96 -2.25 10.40 0.93
C VAL A 96 -2.42 11.38 -0.22
N CYS A 97 -3.00 10.95 -1.32
CA CYS A 97 -3.61 11.86 -2.29
C CYS A 97 -5.10 11.98 -1.95
N LYS A 98 -5.52 13.12 -1.39
CA LYS A 98 -6.91 13.30 -0.94
C LYS A 98 -7.90 13.28 -2.09
N ASP A 99 -7.50 13.75 -3.27
CA ASP A 99 -8.36 13.83 -4.44
C ASP A 99 -8.60 12.45 -5.08
N ALA A 100 -7.68 11.50 -4.85
CA ALA A 100 -7.79 10.13 -5.36
C ALA A 100 -8.52 9.17 -4.40
N LEU A 101 -8.72 9.56 -3.13
CA LEU A 101 -9.28 8.71 -2.09
C LEU A 101 -10.73 9.09 -1.74
N PRO A 102 -11.59 8.11 -1.45
CA PRO A 102 -12.96 8.38 -1.00
C PRO A 102 -13.00 9.22 0.28
N SER A 103 -13.86 10.21 0.33
CA SER A 103 -14.00 11.13 1.48
C SER A 103 -14.36 10.41 2.79
N ASN A 104 -15.15 9.34 2.73
CA ASN A 104 -15.50 8.50 3.87
C ASN A 104 -14.28 7.72 4.40
N PHE A 105 -13.37 7.28 3.51
CA PHE A 105 -12.11 6.64 3.92
C PHE A 105 -11.19 7.64 4.62
N LEU A 106 -11.03 8.85 4.07
CA LEU A 106 -10.26 9.92 4.72
C LEU A 106 -10.83 10.32 6.07
N ALA A 107 -12.16 10.41 6.19
CA ALA A 107 -12.83 10.70 7.47
C ALA A 107 -12.59 9.57 8.50
N MET A 108 -12.64 8.32 8.05
CA MET A 108 -12.37 7.15 8.88
C MET A 108 -10.92 7.14 9.38
N LEU A 109 -9.92 7.43 8.52
CA LEU A 109 -8.52 7.55 8.92
C LEU A 109 -8.34 8.62 10.01
N LYS A 110 -8.93 9.81 9.82
CA LYS A 110 -8.89 10.88 10.82
C LYS A 110 -9.52 10.46 12.15
N LYS A 111 -10.69 9.80 12.12
CA LYS A 111 -11.35 9.26 13.32
C LYS A 111 -10.49 8.23 14.04
N ARG A 112 -9.66 7.48 13.33
CA ARG A 112 -8.68 6.53 13.88
C ARG A 112 -7.38 7.19 14.34
N GLY A 113 -7.29 8.53 14.31
CA GLY A 113 -6.15 9.31 14.80
C GLY A 113 -5.02 9.50 13.79
N PHE A 114 -5.22 9.16 12.52
CA PHE A 114 -4.19 9.37 11.52
C PHE A 114 -3.95 10.86 11.21
N GLN A 115 -2.70 11.27 11.23
CA GLN A 115 -2.21 12.49 10.59
C GLN A 115 -1.97 12.21 9.11
N LEU A 116 -2.34 13.16 8.25
CA LEU A 116 -2.31 12.96 6.79
C LEU A 116 -1.41 14.00 6.12
N ILE A 117 -0.32 13.53 5.52
CA ILE A 117 0.51 14.34 4.61
C ILE A 117 -0.11 14.24 3.21
N ASN A 118 -0.47 15.37 2.61
CA ASN A 118 -1.10 15.36 1.28
C ASN A 118 -0.05 15.35 0.16
N VAL A 119 -0.34 14.57 -0.87
CA VAL A 119 0.33 14.57 -2.17
C VAL A 119 -0.68 15.09 -3.18
N GLU A 120 -0.28 15.99 -4.06
CA GLU A 120 -1.16 16.52 -5.11
C GLU A 120 -1.41 15.45 -6.19
N GLN A 121 -2.52 15.57 -6.92
CA GLN A 121 -2.95 14.57 -7.91
C GLN A 121 -1.88 14.35 -9.01
N GLU A 122 -1.20 15.42 -9.42
CA GLU A 122 -0.14 15.38 -10.44
C GLU A 122 1.10 14.60 -9.95
N GLU A 123 1.33 14.55 -8.64
CA GLU A 123 2.47 13.87 -8.03
C GLU A 123 2.23 12.37 -7.80
N VAL A 124 0.98 11.90 -7.93
CA VAL A 124 0.63 10.47 -7.84
C VAL A 124 1.41 9.66 -8.88
N TYR A 125 1.49 10.16 -10.11
CA TYR A 125 2.25 9.51 -11.19
C TYR A 125 3.77 9.60 -11.03
N LEU A 126 4.26 10.50 -10.16
CA LEU A 126 5.65 10.55 -9.73
C LEU A 126 5.93 9.59 -8.57
N HIS A 127 4.94 8.81 -8.17
CA HIS A 127 4.98 7.85 -7.08
C HIS A 127 5.35 8.46 -5.71
N HIS A 128 4.99 9.73 -5.46
CA HIS A 128 5.35 10.43 -4.23
C HIS A 128 4.71 9.83 -2.96
N ALA A 129 3.62 9.07 -3.07
CA ALA A 129 3.06 8.28 -1.98
C ALA A 129 3.65 6.86 -1.88
N ASN A 130 4.37 6.37 -2.92
CA ASN A 130 4.89 5.00 -2.97
C ASN A 130 6.22 4.86 -2.21
N LEU A 131 6.17 5.00 -0.90
CA LEU A 131 7.31 5.04 0.03
C LEU A 131 7.45 3.70 0.75
N GLN A 132 8.65 3.37 1.22
CA GLN A 132 8.87 2.15 2.02
C GLN A 132 9.16 2.49 3.48
N CYS A 133 8.21 2.22 4.34
CA CYS A 133 8.41 2.25 5.79
C CYS A 133 9.30 1.06 6.23
N LEU A 134 10.36 1.37 6.98
CA LEU A 134 11.32 0.37 7.49
C LEU A 134 11.13 0.08 8.99
N GLY A 135 10.14 0.70 9.64
CA GLY A 135 10.02 0.71 11.10
C GLY A 135 11.05 1.63 11.77
N ASN A 136 10.91 1.80 13.08
CA ASN A 136 11.81 2.65 13.90
C ASN A 136 11.98 4.06 13.29
N ASP A 137 10.88 4.69 12.90
CA ASP A 137 10.79 6.03 12.31
C ASP A 137 11.65 6.24 11.05
N ARG A 138 11.92 5.17 10.27
CA ARG A 138 12.72 5.22 9.04
C ARG A 138 11.87 4.96 7.82
N VAL A 139 12.03 5.80 6.80
CA VAL A 139 11.31 5.69 5.52
C VAL A 139 12.26 5.87 4.36
N ILE A 140 12.19 4.99 3.35
CA ILE A 140 12.83 5.20 2.06
C ILE A 140 11.89 6.01 1.18
N SER A 141 12.41 7.10 0.62
CA SER A 141 11.68 8.01 -0.27
C SER A 141 12.52 8.41 -1.46
N PHE A 142 11.87 8.95 -2.48
CA PHE A 142 12.55 9.55 -3.62
C PHE A 142 13.25 10.86 -3.25
N LYS A 143 14.45 11.05 -3.77
CA LYS A 143 15.18 12.32 -3.65
C LYS A 143 14.43 13.50 -4.27
N SER A 144 13.58 13.25 -5.26
CA SER A 144 12.72 14.26 -5.90
C SER A 144 11.54 14.70 -5.05
N ASN A 145 11.13 13.93 -4.06
CA ASN A 145 9.92 14.10 -3.24
C ASN A 145 10.13 15.13 -2.10
N LYS A 146 10.57 16.34 -2.45
CA LYS A 146 11.07 17.33 -1.49
C LYS A 146 10.07 17.70 -0.40
N LEU A 147 8.86 18.09 -0.78
CA LEU A 147 7.84 18.57 0.16
C LEU A 147 7.39 17.47 1.12
N VAL A 148 7.12 16.28 0.62
CA VAL A 148 6.70 15.14 1.46
C VAL A 148 7.84 14.72 2.38
N ASN A 149 9.09 14.72 1.90
CA ASN A 149 10.27 14.39 2.71
C ASN A 149 10.46 15.39 3.87
N GLU A 150 10.28 16.69 3.63
CA GLU A 150 10.34 17.72 4.66
C GLU A 150 9.21 17.56 5.68
N GLN A 151 7.98 17.32 5.22
CA GLN A 151 6.85 17.06 6.11
C GLN A 151 7.08 15.81 6.96
N MET A 152 7.52 14.69 6.39
CA MET A 152 7.85 13.49 7.15
C MET A 152 8.92 13.77 8.22
N ARG A 153 9.95 14.54 7.90
CA ARG A 153 10.99 14.95 8.88
C ARG A 153 10.42 15.82 10.00
N SER A 154 9.45 16.69 9.71
CA SER A 154 8.79 17.49 10.74
C SER A 154 7.99 16.66 11.74
N TYR A 155 7.55 15.45 11.35
CA TYR A 155 6.97 14.43 12.22
C TYR A 155 8.02 13.54 12.90
N GLY A 156 9.31 13.84 12.75
CA GLY A 156 10.41 13.11 13.42
C GLY A 156 10.97 11.93 12.63
N LEU A 157 10.49 11.65 11.41
CA LEU A 157 10.99 10.52 10.65
C LEU A 157 12.39 10.76 10.07
N LYS A 158 13.21 9.73 10.08
CA LYS A 158 14.46 9.67 9.34
C LYS A 158 14.18 9.23 7.89
N VAL A 159 14.16 10.21 6.99
CA VAL A 159 13.92 9.97 5.57
C VAL A 159 15.23 9.66 4.85
N ILE A 160 15.30 8.45 4.29
CA ILE A 160 16.41 7.97 3.46
C ILE A 160 16.06 8.28 2.01
N GLU A 161 16.66 9.35 1.47
CA GLU A 161 16.43 9.77 0.09
C GLU A 161 17.27 8.95 -0.88
N VAL A 162 16.62 8.35 -1.88
CA VAL A 162 17.26 7.57 -2.93
C VAL A 162 16.93 8.15 -4.31
N ASP A 163 17.89 8.10 -5.22
CA ASP A 163 17.65 8.48 -6.61
C ASP A 163 17.22 7.26 -7.41
N LEU A 164 15.91 7.14 -7.63
CA LEU A 164 15.28 6.05 -8.37
C LEU A 164 14.71 6.53 -9.71
N LYS A 165 15.21 7.64 -10.24
CA LYS A 165 14.68 8.27 -11.47
C LYS A 165 14.60 7.29 -12.66
N GLU A 166 15.60 6.44 -12.83
CA GLU A 166 15.61 5.47 -13.92
C GLU A 166 14.64 4.30 -13.65
N ILE A 167 14.50 3.89 -12.40
CA ILE A 167 13.58 2.81 -11.99
C ILE A 167 12.12 3.25 -12.17
N LEU A 168 11.81 4.50 -11.88
CA LEU A 168 10.47 5.08 -12.11
C LEU A 168 9.97 4.93 -13.55
N LYS A 169 10.87 4.88 -14.54
CA LYS A 169 10.50 4.63 -15.93
C LYS A 169 9.87 3.26 -16.16
N GLY A 170 10.14 2.30 -15.29
CA GLY A 170 9.52 0.97 -15.26
C GLY A 170 8.17 0.94 -14.55
N GLY A 171 7.75 2.05 -13.92
CA GLY A 171 6.46 2.18 -13.24
C GLY A 171 6.45 1.49 -11.87
N GLY A 172 7.06 2.11 -10.86
CA GLY A 172 7.03 1.62 -9.48
C GLY A 172 7.97 2.38 -8.57
N GLY A 173 7.65 2.47 -7.30
CA GLY A 173 8.44 3.11 -6.26
C GLY A 173 8.98 2.11 -5.24
N PRO A 174 9.56 2.61 -4.12
CA PRO A 174 10.14 1.78 -3.08
C PRO A 174 9.18 0.72 -2.51
N HIS A 175 7.89 1.06 -2.33
CA HIS A 175 6.88 0.11 -1.85
C HIS A 175 6.62 -1.00 -2.88
N CYS A 176 6.40 -0.65 -4.14
CA CYS A 176 6.17 -1.62 -5.22
C CYS A 176 7.33 -2.61 -5.41
N MET A 177 8.55 -2.21 -5.08
CA MET A 177 9.76 -3.04 -5.23
C MET A 177 10.07 -3.90 -4.01
N SER A 178 9.31 -3.77 -2.93
CA SER A 178 9.56 -4.47 -1.67
C SER A 178 8.45 -5.45 -1.33
N PHE A 179 8.82 -6.51 -0.67
CA PHE A 179 7.90 -7.50 -0.15
C PHE A 179 8.39 -7.89 1.26
N PRO A 180 7.94 -7.17 2.30
CA PRO A 180 8.37 -7.47 3.67
C PRO A 180 7.79 -8.82 4.10
N LEU A 181 8.67 -9.71 4.55
CA LEU A 181 8.29 -11.03 5.05
C LEU A 181 7.94 -10.99 6.53
N GLU A 182 8.54 -10.08 7.28
CA GLU A 182 8.35 -9.88 8.71
C GLU A 182 8.41 -8.40 9.03
N ARG A 183 7.58 -7.95 9.94
CA ARG A 183 7.58 -6.58 10.46
C ARG A 183 7.44 -6.63 11.98
N GLU A 184 8.28 -5.88 12.67
CA GLU A 184 8.19 -5.64 14.11
C GLU A 184 7.32 -4.42 14.41
#